data_28bc0fddc6d83f4bfc90cc1a79753a1d
#
_entry.id   28bc0fddc6d83f4bfc90cc1a79753a1d
#
_cell.length_a   1.000
_cell.length_b   1.000
_cell.length_c   1.000
_cell.angle_alpha   90.00
_cell.angle_beta   90.00
_cell.angle_gamma   90.00
#
_symmetry.space_group_name_H-M   'P 1'
#
loop_
_entity.id
_entity.type
_entity.pdbx_description
1 polymer ?
#
loop_
_entity_poly.entity_id
_entity_poly.type
_entity_poly.pdbx_seq_one_letter_code
_entity_poly.pdbx_strand_id
1 'polypeptide(L)'
;MLGAISLIFFILIMVASVRKWVRQDVLPLQSLLVIGSLILVGLSFLFNHSFDHSRFFAATSLHPITATIAGFMLAGAVESAGGFAAASQLLIRCSQGFLGLSGTVLLLVNVPSIFAMPCGRVWAAALIPAALMFGVELVKECGNPALMPAVVFSLIVNAAASCGPSPLGGIGMIAEGTGGFDLHSFSNPQQLSIMVMTVLVMVAMVKIVKLDVNICGLAQQLKARTFLPESAYFSFFLYVFGLAAVFIVEPPVPIQTLLLLLTALVMLVGQVSFRRLLSGLIIHPVTAMVAGFMMAGALLVTGGFDSLTALLNWFAVHTWLGYIGVAVLLVYIPLIFPLPCGRIAAAALLPGVMMFGQQVSLITGVEQCLPAMMVAFILACAASCAPSPLGGIGGIGEGNLRLKSGLAGRGLQLSILLSLPISALIVSVLGLSTEMFRFAEWILAASLGVVSGVVVNVIVGQRFYRPGGIFSGLVVAALMMVL
;
A
#
# COMPACT_ATOMS: atom_id res chain seq x y z
N MET A 1 -0.24 -0.67 -35.94
CA MET A 1 -0.99 0.61 -35.91
C MET A 1 -2.00 0.65 -34.76
N LEU A 2 -2.90 -0.33 -34.62
CA LEU A 2 -3.92 -0.37 -33.57
C LEU A 2 -3.32 -0.32 -32.17
N GLY A 3 -2.21 -1.03 -31.90
CA GLY A 3 -1.54 -1.02 -30.60
C GLY A 3 -1.05 0.36 -30.17
N ALA A 4 -0.49 1.14 -31.10
CA ALA A 4 -0.07 2.51 -30.79
C ALA A 4 -1.25 3.43 -30.50
N ILE A 5 -2.36 3.27 -31.24
CA ILE A 5 -3.59 4.03 -31.00
C ILE A 5 -4.16 3.70 -29.61
N SER A 6 -4.23 2.43 -29.25
CA SER A 6 -4.74 2.01 -27.92
C SER A 6 -3.85 2.48 -26.79
N LEU A 7 -2.53 2.46 -26.94
CA LEU A 7 -1.61 3.01 -25.96
C LEU A 7 -1.79 4.52 -25.78
N ILE A 8 -1.85 5.28 -26.88
CA ILE A 8 -2.11 6.73 -26.83
C ILE A 8 -3.45 7.03 -26.15
N PHE A 9 -4.49 6.29 -26.51
CA PHE A 9 -5.83 6.44 -25.91
C PHE A 9 -5.82 6.17 -24.41
N PHE A 10 -5.15 5.11 -23.98
CA PHE A 10 -4.96 4.83 -22.54
C PHE A 10 -4.22 5.96 -21.82
N ILE A 11 -3.10 6.44 -22.38
CA ILE A 11 -2.34 7.56 -21.82
C ILE A 11 -3.22 8.83 -21.70
N LEU A 12 -4.02 9.12 -22.73
CA LEU A 12 -4.94 10.27 -22.69
C LEU A 12 -5.99 10.14 -21.58
N ILE A 13 -6.57 8.95 -21.35
CA ILE A 13 -7.49 8.71 -20.23
C ILE A 13 -6.80 9.00 -18.89
N MET A 14 -5.58 8.50 -18.72
CA MET A 14 -4.81 8.68 -17.50
C MET A 14 -4.47 10.16 -17.26
N VAL A 15 -3.97 10.85 -18.29
CA VAL A 15 -3.64 12.28 -18.20
C VAL A 15 -4.88 13.13 -17.95
N ALA A 16 -5.97 12.89 -18.65
CA ALA A 16 -7.23 13.62 -18.48
C ALA A 16 -7.77 13.48 -17.04
N SER A 17 -7.64 12.31 -16.45
CA SER A 17 -8.06 12.05 -15.07
C SER A 17 -7.18 12.79 -14.07
N VAL A 18 -5.85 12.69 -14.18
CA VAL A 18 -4.90 13.34 -13.28
C VAL A 18 -4.95 14.87 -13.40
N ARG A 19 -5.09 15.39 -14.60
CA ARG A 19 -5.23 16.84 -14.87
C ARG A 19 -6.60 17.41 -14.53
N LYS A 20 -7.53 16.55 -14.06
CA LYS A 20 -8.92 16.96 -13.74
C LYS A 20 -9.66 17.57 -14.92
N TRP A 21 -9.32 17.19 -16.17
CA TRP A 21 -10.07 17.57 -17.36
C TRP A 21 -11.46 16.95 -17.35
N VAL A 22 -11.61 15.83 -16.65
CA VAL A 22 -12.89 15.17 -16.42
C VAL A 22 -13.24 15.30 -14.93
N ARG A 23 -14.48 15.65 -14.64
CA ARG A 23 -14.99 15.75 -13.27
C ARG A 23 -15.17 14.36 -12.69
N GLN A 24 -14.31 14.01 -11.73
CA GLN A 24 -14.27 12.69 -11.10
C GLN A 24 -15.51 12.38 -10.23
N ASP A 25 -16.23 13.40 -9.80
CA ASP A 25 -17.51 13.27 -9.09
C ASP A 25 -18.65 12.82 -10.03
N VAL A 26 -18.56 13.16 -11.32
CA VAL A 26 -19.54 12.80 -12.34
C VAL A 26 -19.12 11.53 -13.10
N LEU A 27 -17.87 11.48 -13.52
CA LEU A 27 -17.31 10.37 -14.29
C LEU A 27 -15.98 9.91 -13.65
N PRO A 28 -16.03 8.98 -12.72
CA PRO A 28 -14.83 8.48 -12.03
C PRO A 28 -13.92 7.72 -13.00
N LEU A 29 -12.62 7.69 -12.68
CA LEU A 29 -11.59 7.05 -13.50
C LEU A 29 -11.92 5.60 -13.86
N GLN A 30 -12.55 4.84 -12.93
CA GLN A 30 -12.96 3.47 -13.20
C GLN A 30 -13.94 3.38 -14.38
N SER A 31 -14.93 4.26 -14.40
CA SER A 31 -15.91 4.31 -15.49
C SER A 31 -15.24 4.70 -16.82
N LEU A 32 -14.29 5.66 -16.79
CA LEU A 32 -13.51 6.02 -17.98
C LEU A 32 -12.70 4.86 -18.53
N LEU A 33 -12.08 4.06 -17.65
CA LEU A 33 -11.31 2.89 -18.05
C LEU A 33 -12.21 1.79 -18.63
N VAL A 34 -13.38 1.55 -18.03
CA VAL A 34 -14.34 0.59 -18.57
C VAL A 34 -14.85 1.04 -19.93
N ILE A 35 -15.29 2.29 -20.09
CA ILE A 35 -15.73 2.83 -21.38
C ILE A 35 -14.60 2.77 -22.39
N GLY A 36 -13.39 3.16 -21.99
CA GLY A 36 -12.20 3.11 -22.83
C GLY A 36 -11.88 1.70 -23.30
N SER A 37 -11.95 0.72 -22.40
CA SER A 37 -11.73 -0.69 -22.76
C SER A 37 -12.76 -1.21 -23.76
N LEU A 38 -14.03 -0.86 -23.60
CA LEU A 38 -15.09 -1.22 -24.54
C LEU A 38 -14.88 -0.59 -25.92
N ILE A 39 -14.43 0.67 -25.96
CA ILE A 39 -14.09 1.35 -27.23
C ILE A 39 -12.92 0.61 -27.92
N LEU A 40 -11.85 0.29 -27.18
CA LEU A 40 -10.69 -0.43 -27.73
C LEU A 40 -11.04 -1.82 -28.22
N VAL A 41 -11.88 -2.56 -27.49
CA VAL A 41 -12.41 -3.87 -27.92
C VAL A 41 -13.24 -3.71 -29.20
N GLY A 42 -14.11 -2.71 -29.27
CA GLY A 42 -14.88 -2.40 -30.47
C GLY A 42 -14.00 -2.06 -31.67
N LEU A 43 -12.94 -1.27 -31.48
CA LEU A 43 -11.96 -0.97 -32.52
C LEU A 43 -11.21 -2.24 -32.96
N SER A 44 -10.82 -3.09 -32.00
CA SER A 44 -10.15 -4.36 -32.34
C SER A 44 -11.05 -5.24 -33.24
N PHE A 45 -12.32 -5.32 -32.92
CA PHE A 45 -13.29 -6.06 -33.72
C PHE A 45 -13.45 -5.46 -35.13
N LEU A 46 -13.52 -4.14 -35.24
CA LEU A 46 -13.69 -3.45 -36.52
C LEU A 46 -12.44 -3.61 -37.42
N PHE A 47 -11.23 -3.56 -36.86
CA PHE A 47 -10.00 -3.63 -37.65
C PHE A 47 -9.53 -5.06 -37.94
N ASN A 48 -9.71 -5.99 -36.98
CA ASN A 48 -9.18 -7.35 -37.08
C ASN A 48 -10.26 -8.39 -37.45
N HIS A 49 -11.55 -8.01 -37.51
CA HIS A 49 -12.70 -8.89 -37.73
C HIS A 49 -12.81 -10.08 -36.75
N SER A 50 -11.98 -10.12 -35.73
CA SER A 50 -11.96 -11.15 -34.70
C SER A 50 -11.62 -10.55 -33.34
N PHE A 51 -12.18 -11.13 -32.30
CA PHE A 51 -11.86 -10.78 -30.93
C PHE A 51 -11.36 -12.02 -30.20
N ASP A 52 -10.12 -11.98 -29.74
CA ASP A 52 -9.53 -13.05 -28.95
C ASP A 52 -9.97 -12.96 -27.50
N HIS A 53 -11.05 -13.67 -27.17
CA HIS A 53 -11.56 -13.74 -25.81
C HIS A 53 -10.54 -14.29 -24.82
N SER A 54 -9.73 -15.29 -25.23
CA SER A 54 -8.78 -15.94 -24.35
C SER A 54 -7.69 -14.96 -23.92
N ARG A 55 -7.16 -14.18 -24.86
CA ARG A 55 -6.18 -13.13 -24.58
C ARG A 55 -6.76 -11.99 -23.73
N PHE A 56 -8.00 -11.58 -23.96
CA PHE A 56 -8.64 -10.55 -23.17
C PHE A 56 -8.77 -10.97 -21.69
N PHE A 57 -9.28 -12.17 -21.45
CA PHE A 57 -9.46 -12.68 -20.10
C PHE A 57 -8.16 -13.17 -19.44
N ALA A 58 -7.09 -13.42 -20.20
CA ALA A 58 -5.77 -13.74 -19.65
C ALA A 58 -5.21 -12.63 -18.75
N ALA A 59 -5.60 -11.36 -19.00
CA ALA A 59 -5.25 -10.24 -18.15
C ALA A 59 -6.12 -10.14 -16.88
N THR A 60 -7.19 -10.96 -16.76
CA THR A 60 -8.17 -10.86 -15.67
C THR A 60 -7.98 -12.02 -14.69
N SER A 61 -7.75 -11.71 -13.43
CA SER A 61 -7.71 -12.70 -12.36
C SER A 61 -8.88 -12.50 -11.38
N LEU A 62 -9.66 -13.56 -11.15
CA LEU A 62 -10.76 -13.54 -10.18
C LEU A 62 -10.26 -13.68 -8.74
N HIS A 63 -9.13 -14.34 -8.54
CA HIS A 63 -8.58 -14.58 -7.21
C HIS A 63 -8.31 -13.30 -6.43
N PRO A 64 -7.60 -12.26 -6.95
CA PRO A 64 -7.42 -11.00 -6.25
C PRO A 64 -8.73 -10.27 -5.95
N ILE A 65 -9.72 -10.37 -6.84
CA ILE A 65 -11.03 -9.72 -6.67
C ILE A 65 -11.76 -10.35 -5.48
N THR A 66 -11.87 -11.67 -5.43
CA THR A 66 -12.58 -12.40 -4.36
C THR A 66 -11.88 -12.27 -3.02
N ALA A 67 -10.54 -12.34 -2.99
CA ALA A 67 -9.75 -12.12 -1.78
C ALA A 67 -9.91 -10.69 -1.24
N THR A 68 -9.95 -9.69 -2.14
CA THR A 68 -10.19 -8.30 -1.76
C THR A 68 -11.58 -8.13 -1.13
N ILE A 69 -12.62 -8.72 -1.70
CA ILE A 69 -13.99 -8.67 -1.13
C ILE A 69 -14.01 -9.30 0.27
N ALA A 70 -13.45 -10.51 0.42
CA ALA A 70 -13.41 -11.22 1.70
C ALA A 70 -12.61 -10.42 2.76
N GLY A 71 -11.46 -9.85 2.38
CA GLY A 71 -10.66 -8.99 3.24
C GLY A 71 -11.40 -7.73 3.69
N PHE A 72 -12.18 -7.08 2.80
CA PHE A 72 -13.01 -5.94 3.18
C PHE A 72 -14.17 -6.32 4.10
N MET A 73 -14.75 -7.49 3.90
CA MET A 73 -15.79 -8.00 4.81
C MET A 73 -15.22 -8.21 6.21
N LEU A 74 -14.04 -8.82 6.33
CA LEU A 74 -13.36 -9.01 7.61
C LEU A 74 -13.04 -7.65 8.26
N ALA A 75 -12.42 -6.73 7.54
CA ALA A 75 -12.08 -5.42 8.04
C ALA A 75 -13.31 -4.62 8.49
N GLY A 76 -14.40 -4.67 7.71
CA GLY A 76 -15.67 -4.02 8.04
C GLY A 76 -16.35 -4.63 9.27
N ALA A 77 -16.23 -5.93 9.49
CA ALA A 77 -16.73 -6.62 10.68
C ALA A 77 -15.97 -6.14 11.94
N VAL A 78 -14.62 -6.13 11.88
CA VAL A 78 -13.76 -5.68 12.99
C VAL A 78 -14.00 -4.21 13.31
N GLU A 79 -14.10 -3.35 12.30
CA GLU A 79 -14.40 -1.92 12.48
C GLU A 79 -15.77 -1.72 13.11
N SER A 80 -16.79 -2.42 12.60
CA SER A 80 -18.16 -2.33 13.10
C SER A 80 -18.31 -2.83 14.55
N ALA A 81 -17.48 -3.81 14.94
CA ALA A 81 -17.39 -4.30 16.31
C ALA A 81 -16.61 -3.36 17.25
N GLY A 82 -15.94 -2.32 16.72
CA GLY A 82 -15.07 -1.43 17.49
C GLY A 82 -13.66 -1.96 17.72
N GLY A 83 -13.25 -3.05 17.06
CA GLY A 83 -11.97 -3.71 17.29
C GLY A 83 -10.77 -2.81 17.01
N PHE A 84 -10.80 -1.97 15.97
CA PHE A 84 -9.70 -1.04 15.69
C PHE A 84 -9.62 0.11 16.71
N ALA A 85 -10.75 0.53 17.28
CA ALA A 85 -10.74 1.49 18.37
C ALA A 85 -10.14 0.86 19.66
N ALA A 86 -10.39 -0.42 19.90
CA ALA A 86 -9.75 -1.19 20.99
C ALA A 86 -8.23 -1.30 20.76
N ALA A 87 -7.78 -1.60 19.53
CA ALA A 87 -6.36 -1.57 19.17
C ALA A 87 -5.70 -0.24 19.50
N SER A 88 -6.38 0.87 19.15
CA SER A 88 -5.92 2.23 19.44
C SER A 88 -5.71 2.48 20.92
N GLN A 89 -6.66 2.04 21.78
CA GLN A 89 -6.54 2.20 23.23
C GLN A 89 -5.42 1.33 23.82
N LEU A 90 -5.22 0.11 23.30
CA LEU A 90 -4.11 -0.74 23.72
C LEU A 90 -2.77 -0.08 23.42
N LEU A 91 -2.59 0.48 22.23
CA LEU A 91 -1.37 1.19 21.85
C LEU A 91 -1.06 2.38 22.75
N ILE A 92 -2.09 3.17 23.11
CA ILE A 92 -1.91 4.29 24.05
C ILE A 92 -1.47 3.80 25.42
N ARG A 93 -2.04 2.69 25.93
CA ARG A 93 -1.61 2.08 27.20
C ARG A 93 -0.17 1.57 27.14
N CYS A 94 0.26 1.00 26.00
CA CYS A 94 1.64 0.58 25.79
C CYS A 94 2.64 1.73 25.83
N SER A 95 2.25 2.96 25.45
CA SER A 95 3.12 4.13 25.50
C SER A 95 3.51 4.56 26.91
N GLN A 96 2.60 4.34 27.85
CA GLN A 96 2.82 4.66 29.27
C GLN A 96 3.67 3.61 29.97
N GLY A 97 3.93 2.47 29.32
CA GLY A 97 4.74 1.38 29.83
C GLY A 97 6.19 1.41 29.37
N PHE A 98 6.76 0.22 29.25
CA PHE A 98 8.18 0.00 28.97
C PHE A 98 8.62 0.43 27.54
N LEU A 99 7.69 0.52 26.57
CA LEU A 99 7.98 0.95 25.21
C LEU A 99 8.37 2.43 25.13
N GLY A 100 7.84 3.26 26.00
CA GLY A 100 8.03 4.72 25.97
C GLY A 100 7.48 5.35 24.68
N LEU A 101 7.71 6.65 24.51
CA LEU A 101 7.18 7.42 23.38
C LEU A 101 7.70 6.94 22.03
N SER A 102 9.00 6.79 21.87
CA SER A 102 9.61 6.37 20.59
C SER A 102 9.23 4.95 20.19
N GLY A 103 9.18 4.03 21.16
CA GLY A 103 8.77 2.65 20.88
C GLY A 103 7.32 2.57 20.44
N THR A 104 6.44 3.35 21.07
CA THR A 104 5.03 3.42 20.70
C THR A 104 4.83 4.08 19.33
N VAL A 105 5.57 5.15 19.00
CA VAL A 105 5.57 5.73 17.63
C VAL A 105 5.90 4.66 16.60
N LEU A 106 7.02 3.96 16.80
CA LEU A 106 7.51 3.00 15.82
C LEU A 106 6.53 1.84 15.64
N LEU A 107 5.96 1.33 16.74
CA LEU A 107 4.93 0.29 16.67
C LEU A 107 3.67 0.80 15.97
N LEU A 108 3.13 1.95 16.38
CA LEU A 108 1.91 2.53 15.82
C LEU A 108 1.97 2.74 14.32
N VAL A 109 3.07 3.33 13.82
CA VAL A 109 3.20 3.63 12.39
C VAL A 109 3.41 2.37 11.54
N ASN A 110 3.88 1.26 12.12
CA ASN A 110 4.12 0.00 11.41
C ASN A 110 3.03 -1.06 11.62
N VAL A 111 2.02 -0.81 12.46
CA VAL A 111 0.87 -1.72 12.61
C VAL A 111 0.26 -2.14 11.26
N PRO A 112 0.05 -1.23 10.27
CA PRO A 112 -0.54 -1.64 9.00
C PRO A 112 0.30 -2.65 8.21
N SER A 113 1.62 -2.58 8.26
CA SER A 113 2.49 -3.54 7.58
C SER A 113 2.64 -4.85 8.34
N ILE A 114 2.55 -4.84 9.67
CA ILE A 114 2.56 -6.06 10.49
C ILE A 114 1.28 -6.88 10.24
N PHE A 115 0.13 -6.21 10.25
CA PHE A 115 -1.18 -6.84 10.05
C PHE A 115 -1.75 -6.41 8.69
N ALA A 116 -1.12 -6.88 7.63
CA ALA A 116 -1.47 -6.51 6.27
C ALA A 116 -2.98 -6.57 6.01
N MET A 117 -3.53 -5.51 5.43
CA MET A 117 -4.95 -5.41 5.08
C MET A 117 -5.16 -5.24 3.58
N PRO A 118 -6.33 -5.60 3.06
CA PRO A 118 -6.63 -5.44 1.65
C PRO A 118 -6.53 -3.97 1.20
N CYS A 119 -6.79 -3.02 2.09
CA CYS A 119 -6.69 -1.60 1.75
C CYS A 119 -6.20 -0.75 2.93
N GLY A 120 -5.16 0.03 2.70
CA GLY A 120 -4.60 0.96 3.69
C GLY A 120 -5.58 2.04 4.17
N ARG A 121 -6.64 2.34 3.41
CA ARG A 121 -7.68 3.29 3.84
C ARG A 121 -8.36 2.83 5.13
N VAL A 122 -8.59 1.53 5.29
CA VAL A 122 -9.19 0.96 6.51
C VAL A 122 -8.29 1.22 7.71
N TRP A 123 -7.00 0.89 7.59
CA TRP A 123 -6.03 1.16 8.64
C TRP A 123 -5.87 2.64 8.95
N ALA A 124 -5.80 3.49 7.93
CA ALA A 124 -5.71 4.93 8.12
C ALA A 124 -6.92 5.46 8.89
N ALA A 125 -8.14 5.09 8.48
CA ALA A 125 -9.36 5.51 9.17
C ALA A 125 -9.39 5.03 10.63
N ALA A 126 -8.97 3.79 10.88
CA ALA A 126 -8.99 3.18 12.21
C ALA A 126 -7.93 3.75 13.17
N LEU A 127 -6.71 3.96 12.69
CA LEU A 127 -5.57 4.32 13.53
C LEU A 127 -5.25 5.82 13.59
N ILE A 128 -5.71 6.64 12.62
CA ILE A 128 -5.48 8.10 12.67
C ILE A 128 -5.97 8.71 13.98
N PRO A 129 -7.14 8.37 14.53
CA PRO A 129 -7.56 8.91 15.82
C PRO A 129 -6.58 8.60 16.96
N ALA A 130 -6.01 7.38 16.99
CA ALA A 130 -4.98 7.04 17.97
C ALA A 130 -3.67 7.81 17.72
N ALA A 131 -3.26 7.92 16.46
CA ALA A 131 -2.08 8.69 16.07
C ALA A 131 -2.21 10.17 16.45
N LEU A 132 -3.41 10.75 16.35
CA LEU A 132 -3.68 12.12 16.78
C LEU A 132 -3.61 12.28 18.29
N MET A 133 -4.27 11.40 19.05
CA MET A 133 -4.24 11.43 20.51
C MET A 133 -2.82 11.31 21.04
N PHE A 134 -2.11 10.32 20.54
CA PHE A 134 -0.73 10.09 20.90
C PHE A 134 0.19 11.22 20.41
N GLY A 135 -0.04 11.75 19.21
CA GLY A 135 0.70 12.88 18.64
C GLY A 135 0.58 14.15 19.49
N VAL A 136 -0.59 14.43 20.07
CA VAL A 136 -0.76 15.55 21.01
C VAL A 136 0.10 15.36 22.25
N GLU A 137 0.13 14.15 22.83
CA GLU A 137 0.94 13.84 24.00
C GLU A 137 2.44 13.94 23.66
N LEU A 138 2.84 13.40 22.53
CA LEU A 138 4.21 13.46 22.01
C LEU A 138 4.71 14.90 21.85
N VAL A 139 3.87 15.80 21.32
CA VAL A 139 4.23 17.21 21.17
C VAL A 139 4.34 17.91 22.52
N LYS A 140 3.48 17.60 23.48
CA LYS A 140 3.56 18.16 24.85
C LYS A 140 4.87 17.78 25.54
N GLU A 141 5.27 16.52 25.40
CA GLU A 141 6.49 15.99 26.04
C GLU A 141 7.78 16.44 25.33
N CYS A 142 7.76 16.50 24.00
CA CYS A 142 8.95 16.77 23.19
C CYS A 142 9.09 18.24 22.72
N GLY A 143 8.03 19.05 22.85
CA GLY A 143 8.04 20.47 22.45
C GLY A 143 8.10 20.71 20.92
N ASN A 144 8.01 19.67 20.07
CA ASN A 144 8.12 19.79 18.62
C ASN A 144 6.78 19.55 17.91
N PRO A 145 6.10 20.61 17.40
CA PRO A 145 4.79 20.49 16.77
C PRO A 145 4.79 19.68 15.46
N ALA A 146 5.94 19.55 14.79
CA ALA A 146 6.05 18.78 13.56
C ALA A 146 5.94 17.26 13.77
N LEU A 147 6.07 16.77 15.01
CA LEU A 147 6.00 15.33 15.32
C LEU A 147 4.61 14.76 15.07
N MET A 148 3.55 15.48 15.40
CA MET A 148 2.19 14.97 15.24
C MET A 148 1.84 14.72 13.76
N PRO A 149 1.98 15.68 12.82
CA PRO A 149 1.76 15.40 11.41
C PRO A 149 2.72 14.35 10.86
N ALA A 150 3.97 14.31 11.34
CA ALA A 150 4.93 13.29 10.92
C ALA A 150 4.46 11.86 11.27
N VAL A 151 3.96 11.63 12.48
CA VAL A 151 3.38 10.34 12.89
C VAL A 151 2.17 9.99 12.05
N VAL A 152 1.22 10.93 11.87
CA VAL A 152 0.00 10.69 11.08
C VAL A 152 0.32 10.36 9.63
N PHE A 153 1.21 11.11 8.98
CA PHE A 153 1.53 10.87 7.57
C PHE A 153 2.45 9.66 7.37
N SER A 154 3.33 9.33 8.32
CA SER A 154 4.09 8.08 8.29
C SER A 154 3.17 6.86 8.41
N LEU A 155 2.17 6.92 9.31
CA LEU A 155 1.12 5.90 9.40
C LEU A 155 0.35 5.76 8.08
N ILE A 156 -0.02 6.86 7.42
CA ILE A 156 -0.73 6.86 6.14
C ILE A 156 0.11 6.22 5.03
N VAL A 157 1.41 6.52 4.98
CA VAL A 157 2.31 5.92 3.98
C VAL A 157 2.49 4.43 4.24
N ASN A 158 2.69 4.04 5.50
CA ASN A 158 2.77 2.63 5.87
C ASN A 158 1.46 1.89 5.50
N ALA A 159 0.32 2.47 5.87
CA ALA A 159 -0.99 1.91 5.55
C ALA A 159 -1.22 1.78 4.03
N ALA A 160 -0.78 2.75 3.23
CA ALA A 160 -0.84 2.68 1.77
C ALA A 160 0.08 1.58 1.24
N ALA A 161 1.34 1.59 1.64
CA ALA A 161 2.36 0.66 1.15
C ALA A 161 2.10 -0.79 1.57
N SER A 162 1.50 -1.02 2.74
CA SER A 162 1.13 -2.36 3.24
C SER A 162 0.14 -3.11 2.33
N CYS A 163 -0.58 -2.39 1.44
CA CYS A 163 -1.38 -3.03 0.40
C CYS A 163 -0.52 -3.77 -0.64
N GLY A 164 0.78 -3.49 -0.75
CA GLY A 164 1.69 -4.15 -1.69
C GLY A 164 1.82 -5.63 -1.38
N PRO A 165 2.43 -6.01 -0.25
CA PRO A 165 2.67 -7.40 0.13
C PRO A 165 1.44 -8.11 0.69
N SER A 166 0.29 -7.42 0.84
CA SER A 166 -0.86 -7.99 1.53
C SER A 166 -1.45 -9.22 0.84
N PRO A 167 -1.46 -10.39 1.47
CA PRO A 167 -2.10 -11.59 0.96
C PRO A 167 -3.64 -11.55 1.07
N LEU A 168 -4.18 -10.51 1.72
CA LEU A 168 -5.63 -10.31 1.90
C LEU A 168 -6.28 -9.57 0.72
N GLY A 169 -5.86 -9.82 -0.51
CA GLY A 169 -6.34 -9.09 -1.69
C GLY A 169 -5.55 -7.80 -1.94
N GLY A 170 -4.28 -7.77 -1.57
CA GLY A 170 -3.36 -6.68 -1.85
C GLY A 170 -3.02 -6.54 -3.34
N ILE A 171 -2.24 -5.53 -3.64
CA ILE A 171 -1.79 -5.26 -5.03
C ILE A 171 -0.90 -6.40 -5.54
N GLY A 172 -0.13 -7.03 -4.63
CA GLY A 172 0.73 -8.16 -4.96
C GLY A 172 -0.02 -9.35 -5.52
N MET A 173 -1.22 -9.65 -5.03
CA MET A 173 -2.04 -10.74 -5.57
C MET A 173 -2.46 -10.51 -7.04
N ILE A 174 -2.42 -9.25 -7.52
CA ILE A 174 -2.63 -8.98 -8.95
C ILE A 174 -1.47 -9.56 -9.75
N ALA A 175 -0.23 -9.46 -9.25
CA ALA A 175 0.95 -10.02 -9.91
C ALA A 175 0.96 -11.56 -9.88
N GLU A 176 0.56 -12.18 -8.78
CA GLU A 176 0.39 -13.63 -8.68
C GLU A 176 -0.66 -14.12 -9.68
N GLY A 177 -1.82 -13.46 -9.69
CA GLY A 177 -2.94 -13.86 -10.53
C GLY A 177 -2.72 -13.62 -12.03
N THR A 178 -1.95 -12.62 -12.43
CA THR A 178 -1.72 -12.28 -13.85
C THR A 178 -0.45 -12.88 -14.43
N GLY A 179 0.56 -13.15 -13.62
CA GLY A 179 1.88 -13.54 -14.08
C GLY A 179 2.44 -14.82 -13.47
N GLY A 180 1.72 -15.47 -12.55
CA GLY A 180 2.24 -16.63 -11.81
C GLY A 180 3.48 -16.30 -10.97
N PHE A 181 3.64 -15.03 -10.59
CA PHE A 181 4.78 -14.54 -9.85
C PHE A 181 4.55 -14.79 -8.36
N ASP A 182 5.34 -15.66 -7.74
CA ASP A 182 5.24 -15.95 -6.31
C ASP A 182 5.74 -14.76 -5.47
N LEU A 183 4.80 -14.06 -4.83
CA LEU A 183 5.10 -12.95 -3.94
C LEU A 183 5.45 -13.38 -2.52
N HIS A 184 5.16 -14.61 -2.11
CA HIS A 184 5.50 -15.07 -0.77
C HIS A 184 7.00 -14.99 -0.53
N SER A 185 7.81 -15.33 -1.53
CA SER A 185 9.27 -15.21 -1.45
C SER A 185 9.78 -13.77 -1.29
N PHE A 186 8.96 -12.76 -1.62
CA PHE A 186 9.32 -11.35 -1.53
C PHE A 186 8.51 -10.55 -0.50
N SER A 187 7.58 -11.18 0.22
CA SER A 187 6.73 -10.48 1.20
C SER A 187 7.56 -9.85 2.33
N ASN A 188 8.46 -10.62 2.94
CA ASN A 188 9.30 -10.16 4.04
C ASN A 188 10.24 -9.00 3.63
N PRO A 189 10.98 -9.10 2.50
CA PRO A 189 11.75 -7.97 1.99
C PRO A 189 10.90 -6.73 1.71
N GLN A 190 9.68 -6.88 1.19
CA GLN A 190 8.76 -5.76 1.00
C GLN A 190 8.35 -5.11 2.31
N GLN A 191 7.97 -5.89 3.30
CA GLN A 191 7.56 -5.38 4.62
C GLN A 191 8.71 -4.61 5.31
N LEU A 192 9.93 -5.15 5.29
CA LEU A 192 11.11 -4.45 5.81
C LEU A 192 11.40 -3.14 5.05
N SER A 193 11.23 -3.15 3.74
CA SER A 193 11.35 -1.95 2.91
C SER A 193 10.31 -0.89 3.27
N ILE A 194 9.08 -1.30 3.57
CA ILE A 194 8.01 -0.41 4.04
C ILE A 194 8.36 0.19 5.39
N MET A 195 8.91 -0.59 6.32
CA MET A 195 9.36 -0.09 7.62
C MET A 195 10.40 1.02 7.45
N VAL A 196 11.43 0.78 6.63
CA VAL A 196 12.48 1.78 6.36
C VAL A 196 11.89 3.01 5.67
N MET A 197 11.05 2.84 4.64
CA MET A 197 10.37 3.92 3.95
C MET A 197 9.56 4.78 4.92
N THR A 198 8.82 4.16 5.84
CA THR A 198 8.00 4.83 6.85
C THR A 198 8.84 5.72 7.76
N VAL A 199 9.98 5.22 8.22
CA VAL A 199 10.91 5.98 9.07
C VAL A 199 11.54 7.14 8.29
N LEU A 200 11.94 6.92 7.04
CA LEU A 200 12.48 7.98 6.18
C LEU A 200 11.44 9.07 5.89
N VAL A 201 10.19 8.71 5.67
CA VAL A 201 9.08 9.65 5.54
C VAL A 201 8.91 10.46 6.82
N MET A 202 8.99 9.83 7.98
CA MET A 202 8.93 10.53 9.28
C MET A 202 10.06 11.56 9.42
N VAL A 203 11.30 11.20 9.08
CA VAL A 203 12.45 12.11 9.06
C VAL A 203 12.18 13.30 8.14
N ALA A 204 11.74 13.02 6.91
CA ALA A 204 11.46 14.06 5.92
C ALA A 204 10.34 15.01 6.38
N MET A 205 9.27 14.48 6.97
CA MET A 205 8.15 15.29 7.49
C MET A 205 8.59 16.20 8.64
N VAL A 206 9.45 15.74 9.54
CA VAL A 206 9.96 16.56 10.68
C VAL A 206 11.01 17.57 10.23
N LYS A 207 11.91 17.19 9.34
CA LYS A 207 13.08 18.02 8.98
C LYS A 207 12.87 18.91 7.78
N ILE A 208 12.12 18.46 6.77
CA ILE A 208 11.97 19.13 5.47
C ILE A 208 10.60 19.80 5.36
N VAL A 209 9.52 19.07 5.57
CA VAL A 209 8.15 19.54 5.28
C VAL A 209 7.63 20.48 6.37
N LYS A 210 7.89 20.17 7.65
CA LYS A 210 7.58 20.99 8.83
C LYS A 210 6.17 21.59 8.80
N LEU A 211 5.15 20.71 8.77
CA LEU A 211 3.75 21.15 8.74
C LEU A 211 3.35 21.79 10.07
N ASP A 212 2.71 22.95 9.99
CA ASP A 212 2.15 23.64 11.14
C ASP A 212 0.70 23.19 11.38
N VAL A 213 0.41 22.71 12.59
CA VAL A 213 -0.91 22.20 12.97
C VAL A 213 -1.37 22.83 14.29
N ASN A 214 -2.61 23.26 14.32
CA ASN A 214 -3.21 23.78 15.57
C ASN A 214 -3.57 22.66 16.54
N ILE A 215 -2.63 22.35 17.44
CA ILE A 215 -2.74 21.26 18.41
C ILE A 215 -3.81 21.51 19.45
N CYS A 216 -4.02 22.76 19.90
CA CYS A 216 -5.00 23.08 20.93
C CYS A 216 -6.43 22.76 20.51
N GLY A 217 -6.79 23.11 19.27
CA GLY A 217 -8.12 22.79 18.72
C GLY A 217 -8.38 21.30 18.54
N LEU A 218 -7.33 20.52 18.21
CA LEU A 218 -7.41 19.07 18.10
C LEU A 218 -7.52 18.38 19.47
N ALA A 219 -6.79 18.84 20.47
CA ALA A 219 -6.80 18.25 21.80
C ALA A 219 -8.18 18.35 22.47
N GLN A 220 -8.93 19.41 22.21
CA GLN A 220 -10.30 19.57 22.75
C GLN A 220 -11.29 18.56 22.17
N GLN A 221 -11.16 18.21 20.89
CA GLN A 221 -12.04 17.25 20.22
C GLN A 221 -11.78 15.79 20.62
N LEU A 222 -10.55 15.47 21.00
CA LEU A 222 -10.15 14.11 21.34
C LEU A 222 -10.56 13.67 22.75
N LYS A 223 -10.90 14.62 23.63
CA LYS A 223 -11.31 14.34 25.03
C LYS A 223 -12.65 13.61 25.19
N ALA A 224 -13.46 13.51 24.15
CA ALA A 224 -14.84 13.01 24.21
C ALA A 224 -14.98 11.50 23.90
N ARG A 225 -13.96 10.65 24.12
CA ARG A 225 -14.06 9.23 23.75
C ARG A 225 -14.57 8.34 24.87
N THR A 226 -15.65 7.63 24.55
CA THR A 226 -16.43 6.68 25.32
C THR A 226 -15.70 5.36 25.63
N PHE A 227 -16.09 4.73 26.74
CA PHE A 227 -15.73 3.37 27.12
C PHE A 227 -16.09 2.38 26.01
N LEU A 228 -15.14 1.55 25.59
CA LEU A 228 -15.38 0.50 24.59
C LEU A 228 -15.86 -0.78 25.28
N PRO A 229 -16.82 -1.52 24.69
CA PRO A 229 -17.26 -2.80 25.23
C PRO A 229 -16.14 -3.85 25.12
N GLU A 230 -16.15 -4.84 26.00
CA GLU A 230 -15.17 -5.94 25.99
C GLU A 230 -15.15 -6.72 24.67
N SER A 231 -16.31 -6.84 24.03
CA SER A 231 -16.44 -7.48 22.70
C SER A 231 -15.59 -6.80 21.62
N ALA A 232 -15.31 -5.50 21.74
CA ALA A 232 -14.43 -4.78 20.81
C ALA A 232 -12.98 -5.28 20.91
N TYR A 233 -12.47 -5.45 22.14
CA TYR A 233 -11.12 -6.01 22.36
C TYR A 233 -11.05 -7.46 21.89
N PHE A 234 -12.08 -8.26 22.18
CA PHE A 234 -12.13 -9.65 21.77
C PHE A 234 -12.18 -9.78 20.23
N SER A 235 -12.96 -8.93 19.56
CA SER A 235 -13.00 -8.87 18.09
C SER A 235 -11.65 -8.51 17.48
N PHE A 236 -10.91 -7.61 18.09
CA PHE A 236 -9.55 -7.26 17.67
C PHE A 236 -8.57 -8.42 17.88
N PHE A 237 -8.58 -9.07 19.03
CA PHE A 237 -7.72 -10.23 19.28
C PHE A 237 -8.06 -11.40 18.37
N LEU A 238 -9.35 -11.66 18.13
CA LEU A 238 -9.79 -12.70 17.20
C LEU A 238 -9.29 -12.42 15.78
N TYR A 239 -9.32 -11.15 15.35
CA TYR A 239 -8.74 -10.73 14.08
C TYR A 239 -7.23 -11.01 14.03
N VAL A 240 -6.47 -10.54 15.01
CA VAL A 240 -5.00 -10.70 15.05
C VAL A 240 -4.59 -12.16 15.10
N PHE A 241 -5.13 -12.93 16.05
CA PHE A 241 -4.79 -14.35 16.20
C PHE A 241 -5.35 -15.21 15.07
N GLY A 242 -6.52 -14.86 14.53
CA GLY A 242 -7.11 -15.53 13.38
C GLY A 242 -6.25 -15.35 12.13
N LEU A 243 -5.77 -14.15 11.85
CA LEU A 243 -4.84 -13.92 10.74
C LEU A 243 -3.50 -14.64 10.98
N ALA A 244 -2.91 -14.50 12.17
CA ALA A 244 -1.68 -15.20 12.50
C ALA A 244 -1.82 -16.72 12.33
N ALA A 245 -2.93 -17.29 12.75
CA ALA A 245 -3.21 -18.72 12.55
C ALA A 245 -3.30 -19.10 11.06
N VAL A 246 -3.94 -18.27 10.24
CA VAL A 246 -4.04 -18.50 8.79
C VAL A 246 -2.66 -18.52 8.14
N PHE A 247 -1.77 -17.60 8.53
CA PHE A 247 -0.43 -17.51 7.93
C PHE A 247 0.55 -18.57 8.47
N ILE A 248 0.45 -18.94 9.75
CA ILE A 248 1.39 -19.91 10.35
C ILE A 248 1.02 -21.35 9.96
N VAL A 249 -0.29 -21.64 9.88
CA VAL A 249 -0.76 -23.04 9.64
C VAL A 249 -0.83 -23.36 8.15
N GLU A 250 -0.90 -22.34 7.27
CA GLU A 250 -1.05 -22.50 5.82
C GLU A 250 -2.07 -23.60 5.44
N PRO A 251 -3.32 -23.49 5.91
CA PRO A 251 -4.29 -24.54 5.73
C PRO A 251 -4.60 -24.77 4.24
N PRO A 252 -4.90 -26.00 3.81
CA PRO A 252 -5.17 -26.35 2.41
C PRO A 252 -6.56 -25.86 1.95
N VAL A 253 -6.94 -24.65 2.35
CA VAL A 253 -8.24 -24.04 2.05
C VAL A 253 -7.98 -22.64 1.45
N PRO A 254 -8.71 -22.26 0.40
CA PRO A 254 -8.55 -20.93 -0.20
C PRO A 254 -8.67 -19.81 0.84
N ILE A 255 -7.75 -18.86 0.81
CA ILE A 255 -7.67 -17.77 1.79
C ILE A 255 -8.99 -16.99 1.90
N GLN A 256 -9.73 -16.82 0.81
CA GLN A 256 -11.03 -16.16 0.80
C GLN A 256 -12.03 -16.84 1.75
N THR A 257 -12.04 -18.18 1.77
CA THR A 257 -12.93 -18.98 2.64
C THR A 257 -12.57 -18.76 4.11
N LEU A 258 -11.29 -18.75 4.43
CA LEU A 258 -10.81 -18.51 5.81
C LEU A 258 -11.14 -17.10 6.28
N LEU A 259 -10.98 -16.08 5.41
CA LEU A 259 -11.34 -14.71 5.72
C LEU A 259 -12.84 -14.54 5.95
N LEU A 260 -13.68 -15.23 5.17
CA LEU A 260 -15.13 -15.21 5.37
C LEU A 260 -15.54 -15.93 6.66
N LEU A 261 -14.89 -17.06 6.99
CA LEU A 261 -15.11 -17.74 8.27
C LEU A 261 -14.72 -16.82 9.44
N LEU A 262 -13.57 -16.20 9.38
CA LEU A 262 -13.11 -15.27 10.41
C LEU A 262 -14.05 -14.04 10.51
N THR A 263 -14.56 -13.55 9.37
CA THR A 263 -15.59 -12.52 9.35
C THR A 263 -16.84 -12.94 10.13
N ALA A 264 -17.34 -14.13 9.87
CA ALA A 264 -18.52 -14.68 10.58
C ALA A 264 -18.27 -14.75 12.10
N LEU A 265 -17.10 -15.24 12.52
CA LEU A 265 -16.71 -15.30 13.93
C LEU A 265 -16.64 -13.91 14.57
N VAL A 266 -16.03 -12.94 13.89
CA VAL A 266 -15.97 -11.55 14.39
C VAL A 266 -17.37 -10.93 14.47
N MET A 267 -18.25 -11.21 13.51
CA MET A 267 -19.64 -10.73 13.56
C MET A 267 -20.41 -11.32 14.74
N LEU A 268 -20.23 -12.61 15.03
CA LEU A 268 -20.87 -13.27 16.17
C LEU A 268 -20.41 -12.67 17.50
N VAL A 269 -19.11 -12.54 17.69
CA VAL A 269 -18.52 -11.97 18.91
C VAL A 269 -18.84 -10.50 19.07
N GLY A 270 -18.70 -9.72 18.00
CA GLY A 270 -18.97 -8.28 17.99
C GLY A 270 -20.45 -7.91 17.91
N GLN A 271 -21.35 -8.90 17.80
CA GLN A 271 -22.79 -8.71 17.57
C GLN A 271 -23.09 -7.76 16.40
N VAL A 272 -22.30 -7.89 15.33
CA VAL A 272 -22.41 -7.03 14.15
C VAL A 272 -23.49 -7.56 13.21
N SER A 273 -24.50 -6.75 12.92
CA SER A 273 -25.53 -7.14 11.94
C SER A 273 -24.97 -7.09 10.52
N PHE A 274 -25.43 -8.01 9.66
CA PHE A 274 -25.03 -8.06 8.26
C PHE A 274 -25.30 -6.75 7.50
N ARG A 275 -26.39 -6.07 7.82
CA ARG A 275 -26.71 -4.74 7.28
C ARG A 275 -25.65 -3.71 7.61
N ARG A 276 -25.17 -3.71 8.87
CA ARG A 276 -24.10 -2.80 9.33
C ARG A 276 -22.77 -3.12 8.62
N LEU A 277 -22.45 -4.41 8.47
CA LEU A 277 -21.29 -4.86 7.70
C LEU A 277 -21.33 -4.31 6.25
N LEU A 278 -22.45 -4.51 5.54
CA LEU A 278 -22.59 -4.05 4.16
C LEU A 278 -22.52 -2.52 4.01
N SER A 279 -23.03 -1.77 5.00
CA SER A 279 -22.95 -0.30 4.97
C SER A 279 -21.53 0.25 5.12
N GLY A 280 -20.63 -0.53 5.72
CA GLY A 280 -19.19 -0.22 5.85
C GLY A 280 -18.34 -0.73 4.69
N LEU A 281 -18.89 -1.48 3.75
CA LEU A 281 -18.12 -2.12 2.69
C LEU A 281 -17.61 -1.10 1.67
N ILE A 282 -16.30 -1.06 1.46
CA ILE A 282 -15.67 -0.14 0.51
C ILE A 282 -15.57 -0.83 -0.85
N ILE A 283 -16.49 -0.53 -1.77
CA ILE A 283 -16.56 -1.14 -3.12
C ILE A 283 -15.50 -0.54 -4.08
N HIS A 284 -15.06 0.69 -3.85
CA HIS A 284 -14.15 1.40 -4.75
C HIS A 284 -12.88 0.61 -5.16
N PRO A 285 -12.15 -0.09 -4.28
CA PRO A 285 -10.97 -0.85 -4.71
C PRO A 285 -11.30 -2.05 -5.60
N VAL A 286 -12.47 -2.66 -5.41
CA VAL A 286 -12.94 -3.78 -6.25
C VAL A 286 -13.24 -3.28 -7.66
N THR A 287 -14.02 -2.20 -7.78
CA THR A 287 -14.34 -1.60 -9.08
C THR A 287 -13.10 -1.06 -9.77
N ALA A 288 -12.14 -0.52 -9.02
CA ALA A 288 -10.85 -0.06 -9.53
C ALA A 288 -10.05 -1.20 -10.16
N MET A 289 -10.02 -2.37 -9.52
CA MET A 289 -9.33 -3.56 -10.00
C MET A 289 -9.97 -4.11 -11.27
N VAL A 290 -11.30 -4.25 -11.26
CA VAL A 290 -12.06 -4.72 -12.45
C VAL A 290 -11.81 -3.78 -13.64
N ALA A 291 -11.91 -2.48 -13.44
CA ALA A 291 -11.65 -1.50 -14.50
C ALA A 291 -10.21 -1.56 -15.04
N GLY A 292 -9.23 -1.77 -14.14
CA GLY A 292 -7.83 -1.96 -14.50
C GLY A 292 -7.62 -3.22 -15.35
N PHE A 293 -8.20 -4.35 -14.95
CA PHE A 293 -8.12 -5.61 -15.69
C PHE A 293 -8.80 -5.52 -17.06
N MET A 294 -9.97 -4.91 -17.16
CA MET A 294 -10.64 -4.69 -18.45
C MET A 294 -9.75 -3.87 -19.40
N MET A 295 -9.12 -2.82 -18.89
CA MET A 295 -8.21 -2.00 -19.68
C MET A 295 -6.95 -2.79 -20.08
N ALA A 296 -6.36 -3.58 -19.17
CA ALA A 296 -5.23 -4.45 -19.48
C ALA A 296 -5.57 -5.48 -20.56
N GLY A 297 -6.73 -6.12 -20.46
CA GLY A 297 -7.23 -7.05 -21.50
C GLY A 297 -7.40 -6.37 -22.85
N ALA A 298 -7.98 -5.17 -22.87
CA ALA A 298 -8.12 -4.39 -24.09
C ALA A 298 -6.77 -4.02 -24.71
N LEU A 299 -5.80 -3.58 -23.90
CA LEU A 299 -4.44 -3.29 -24.37
C LEU A 299 -3.71 -4.54 -24.87
N LEU A 300 -3.93 -5.70 -24.23
CA LEU A 300 -3.30 -6.95 -24.65
C LEU A 300 -3.82 -7.41 -26.02
N VAL A 301 -5.13 -7.38 -26.24
CA VAL A 301 -5.78 -7.79 -27.51
C VAL A 301 -5.43 -6.84 -28.65
N THR A 302 -5.32 -5.54 -28.37
CA THR A 302 -4.98 -4.53 -29.39
C THR A 302 -3.49 -4.39 -29.68
N GLY A 303 -2.60 -5.09 -28.95
CA GLY A 303 -1.14 -4.94 -29.06
C GLY A 303 -0.61 -3.65 -28.43
N GLY A 304 -1.35 -3.07 -27.48
CA GLY A 304 -0.95 -1.86 -26.76
C GLY A 304 0.31 -2.05 -25.93
N PHE A 305 0.47 -3.22 -25.30
CA PHE A 305 1.70 -3.54 -24.53
C PHE A 305 2.91 -3.78 -25.41
N ASP A 306 2.73 -4.39 -26.60
CA ASP A 306 3.82 -4.52 -27.58
C ASP A 306 4.31 -3.13 -28.01
N SER A 307 3.38 -2.20 -28.25
CA SER A 307 3.68 -0.81 -28.58
C SER A 307 4.36 -0.07 -27.43
N LEU A 308 3.93 -0.32 -26.18
CA LEU A 308 4.58 0.22 -24.98
C LEU A 308 6.02 -0.29 -24.85
N THR A 309 6.22 -1.59 -24.99
CA THR A 309 7.54 -2.22 -24.92
C THR A 309 8.46 -1.70 -26.03
N ALA A 310 7.96 -1.55 -27.25
CA ALA A 310 8.71 -0.96 -28.37
C ALA A 310 9.11 0.49 -28.10
N LEU A 311 8.20 1.29 -27.52
CA LEU A 311 8.45 2.68 -27.13
C LEU A 311 9.54 2.76 -26.04
N LEU A 312 9.42 1.93 -25.00
CA LEU A 312 10.39 1.89 -23.89
C LEU A 312 11.78 1.45 -24.39
N ASN A 313 11.84 0.47 -25.30
CA ASN A 313 13.08 0.06 -25.96
C ASN A 313 13.70 1.18 -26.78
N TRP A 314 12.89 1.89 -27.54
CA TRP A 314 13.36 3.04 -28.30
C TRP A 314 13.98 4.09 -27.35
N PHE A 315 13.34 4.42 -26.25
CA PHE A 315 13.88 5.31 -25.22
C PHE A 315 15.18 4.75 -24.61
N ALA A 316 15.23 3.46 -24.29
CA ALA A 316 16.41 2.83 -23.69
C ALA A 316 17.64 2.90 -24.62
N VAL A 317 17.44 2.73 -25.93
CA VAL A 317 18.54 2.74 -26.93
C VAL A 317 18.96 4.18 -27.26
N HIS A 318 18.01 5.12 -27.37
CA HIS A 318 18.29 6.46 -27.92
C HIS A 318 18.50 7.54 -26.83
N THR A 319 18.40 7.19 -25.54
CA THR A 319 18.64 8.12 -24.45
C THR A 319 19.80 7.67 -23.57
N TRP A 320 20.38 8.60 -22.84
CA TRP A 320 21.42 8.32 -21.84
C TRP A 320 20.94 7.46 -20.65
N LEU A 321 19.63 7.27 -20.51
CA LEU A 321 19.03 6.47 -19.43
C LEU A 321 19.35 4.98 -19.56
N GLY A 322 19.47 4.47 -20.79
CA GLY A 322 19.64 3.05 -21.02
C GLY A 322 18.45 2.20 -20.50
N TYR A 323 18.57 0.90 -20.54
CA TYR A 323 17.51 -0.02 -20.10
C TYR A 323 17.19 0.11 -18.62
N ILE A 324 18.21 0.26 -17.76
CA ILE A 324 18.03 0.39 -16.31
C ILE A 324 17.32 1.70 -15.97
N GLY A 325 17.73 2.83 -16.57
CA GLY A 325 17.08 4.11 -16.32
C GLY A 325 15.61 4.14 -16.76
N VAL A 326 15.29 3.51 -17.90
CA VAL A 326 13.91 3.38 -18.37
C VAL A 326 13.09 2.46 -17.46
N ALA A 327 13.67 1.36 -16.96
CA ALA A 327 13.04 0.48 -15.98
C ALA A 327 12.70 1.24 -14.68
N VAL A 328 13.63 2.04 -14.17
CA VAL A 328 13.41 2.90 -13.02
C VAL A 328 12.27 3.89 -13.28
N LEU A 329 12.26 4.58 -14.41
CA LEU A 329 11.17 5.50 -14.77
C LEU A 329 9.82 4.80 -14.82
N LEU A 330 9.75 3.60 -15.41
CA LEU A 330 8.52 2.81 -15.48
C LEU A 330 7.99 2.47 -14.09
N VAL A 331 8.88 2.06 -13.17
CA VAL A 331 8.52 1.80 -11.77
C VAL A 331 7.98 3.05 -11.07
N TYR A 332 8.49 4.24 -11.40
CA TYR A 332 8.06 5.48 -10.77
C TYR A 332 6.77 6.09 -11.35
N ILE A 333 6.28 5.60 -12.50
CA ILE A 333 5.06 6.12 -13.13
C ILE A 333 3.88 6.26 -12.15
N PRO A 334 3.55 5.26 -11.31
CA PRO A 334 2.42 5.39 -10.37
C PRO A 334 2.60 6.49 -9.34
N LEU A 335 3.82 6.86 -8.99
CA LEU A 335 4.11 7.95 -8.05
C LEU A 335 4.15 9.32 -8.72
N ILE A 336 4.59 9.37 -9.98
CA ILE A 336 4.58 10.61 -10.79
C ILE A 336 3.13 11.00 -11.10
N PHE A 337 2.30 10.01 -11.41
CA PHE A 337 0.87 10.16 -11.68
C PHE A 337 0.05 9.43 -10.62
N PRO A 338 -0.02 9.95 -9.37
CA PRO A 338 -0.67 9.26 -8.28
C PRO A 338 -2.17 9.10 -8.53
N LEU A 339 -2.60 7.86 -8.66
CA LEU A 339 -3.99 7.48 -8.90
C LEU A 339 -4.76 7.34 -7.59
N PRO A 340 -6.10 7.44 -7.62
CA PRO A 340 -6.91 7.30 -6.42
C PRO A 340 -6.81 5.91 -5.78
N CYS A 341 -6.45 4.90 -6.56
CA CYS A 341 -6.17 3.56 -6.10
C CYS A 341 -5.03 2.94 -6.91
N GLY A 342 -3.96 2.53 -6.25
CA GLY A 342 -2.80 1.90 -6.88
C GLY A 342 -3.12 0.59 -7.61
N ARG A 343 -4.24 -0.07 -7.26
CA ARG A 343 -4.74 -1.24 -7.98
C ARG A 343 -5.05 -0.96 -9.44
N ILE A 344 -5.49 0.26 -9.76
CA ILE A 344 -5.73 0.66 -11.17
C ILE A 344 -4.43 0.60 -11.94
N ALA A 345 -3.37 1.21 -11.40
CA ALA A 345 -2.06 1.20 -12.04
C ALA A 345 -1.49 -0.22 -12.13
N ALA A 346 -1.59 -0.99 -11.05
CA ALA A 346 -1.12 -2.37 -11.04
C ALA A 346 -1.87 -3.22 -12.07
N ALA A 347 -3.20 -3.27 -12.00
CA ALA A 347 -4.00 -4.09 -12.91
C ALA A 347 -3.85 -3.68 -14.38
N ALA A 348 -3.73 -2.38 -14.67
CA ALA A 348 -3.64 -1.88 -16.04
C ALA A 348 -2.23 -1.95 -16.65
N LEU A 349 -1.17 -1.82 -15.85
CA LEU A 349 0.20 -1.67 -16.37
C LEU A 349 1.09 -2.87 -16.10
N LEU A 350 0.72 -3.75 -15.15
CA LEU A 350 1.57 -4.86 -14.74
C LEU A 350 2.00 -5.76 -15.89
N PRO A 351 1.12 -6.17 -16.84
CA PRO A 351 1.54 -6.96 -17.98
C PRO A 351 2.63 -6.28 -18.82
N GLY A 352 2.52 -4.96 -19.02
CA GLY A 352 3.53 -4.18 -19.72
C GLY A 352 4.87 -4.10 -18.98
N VAL A 353 4.81 -3.98 -17.64
CA VAL A 353 6.02 -4.01 -16.79
C VAL A 353 6.70 -5.38 -16.88
N MET A 354 5.92 -6.47 -16.87
CA MET A 354 6.44 -7.83 -17.04
C MET A 354 7.14 -8.02 -18.39
N MET A 355 6.48 -7.64 -19.48
CA MET A 355 7.04 -7.77 -20.84
C MET A 355 8.35 -6.98 -20.97
N PHE A 356 8.38 -5.74 -20.51
CA PHE A 356 9.61 -4.93 -20.55
C PHE A 356 10.68 -5.48 -19.59
N GLY A 357 10.32 -5.91 -18.38
CA GLY A 357 11.22 -6.49 -17.39
C GLY A 357 11.88 -7.79 -17.90
N GLN A 358 11.14 -8.66 -18.58
CA GLN A 358 11.69 -9.84 -19.25
C GLN A 358 12.74 -9.45 -20.28
N GLN A 359 12.46 -8.42 -21.08
CA GLN A 359 13.40 -7.95 -22.08
C GLN A 359 14.66 -7.34 -21.45
N VAL A 360 14.52 -6.56 -20.36
CA VAL A 360 15.66 -6.02 -19.61
C VAL A 360 16.52 -7.17 -19.05
N SER A 361 15.90 -8.20 -18.46
CA SER A 361 16.63 -9.39 -17.97
C SER A 361 17.42 -10.09 -19.08
N LEU A 362 16.83 -10.27 -20.26
CA LEU A 362 17.49 -10.89 -21.40
C LEU A 362 18.68 -10.06 -21.93
N ILE A 363 18.53 -8.73 -22.02
CA ILE A 363 19.57 -7.84 -22.56
C ILE A 363 20.72 -7.66 -21.57
N THR A 364 20.40 -7.52 -20.27
CA THR A 364 21.41 -7.30 -19.22
C THR A 364 22.07 -8.59 -18.75
N GLY A 365 21.47 -9.76 -19.04
CA GLY A 365 21.91 -11.05 -18.52
C GLY A 365 21.66 -11.23 -17.02
N VAL A 366 20.87 -10.32 -16.39
CA VAL A 366 20.56 -10.34 -14.95
C VAL A 366 19.13 -10.80 -14.75
N GLU A 367 18.93 -12.07 -14.39
CA GLU A 367 17.60 -12.68 -14.22
C GLU A 367 16.76 -11.98 -13.15
N GLN A 368 17.41 -11.41 -12.12
CA GLN A 368 16.75 -10.71 -11.01
C GLN A 368 16.14 -9.36 -11.39
N CYS A 369 16.40 -8.83 -12.59
CA CYS A 369 15.82 -7.55 -13.01
C CYS A 369 14.28 -7.58 -13.05
N LEU A 370 13.70 -8.66 -13.57
CA LEU A 370 12.24 -8.80 -13.63
C LEU A 370 11.61 -8.84 -12.25
N PRO A 371 11.99 -9.75 -11.32
CA PRO A 371 11.43 -9.76 -9.96
C PRO A 371 11.62 -8.43 -9.23
N ALA A 372 12.79 -7.82 -9.32
CA ALA A 372 13.07 -6.54 -8.68
C ALA A 372 12.16 -5.41 -9.23
N MET A 373 11.96 -5.35 -10.54
CA MET A 373 11.03 -4.40 -11.16
C MET A 373 9.59 -4.63 -10.72
N MET A 374 9.14 -5.88 -10.66
CA MET A 374 7.78 -6.24 -10.24
C MET A 374 7.51 -5.80 -8.80
N VAL A 375 8.40 -6.17 -7.89
CA VAL A 375 8.31 -5.81 -6.47
C VAL A 375 8.32 -4.30 -6.28
N ALA A 376 9.26 -3.59 -6.93
CA ALA A 376 9.36 -2.14 -6.84
C ALA A 376 8.13 -1.44 -7.44
N PHE A 377 7.59 -1.95 -8.55
CA PHE A 377 6.39 -1.41 -9.18
C PHE A 377 5.14 -1.61 -8.30
N ILE A 378 4.96 -2.79 -7.69
CA ILE A 378 3.88 -3.08 -6.77
C ILE A 378 3.94 -2.12 -5.55
N LEU A 379 5.14 -1.93 -5.00
CA LEU A 379 5.36 -1.03 -3.88
C LEU A 379 5.07 0.43 -4.26
N ALA A 380 5.49 0.85 -5.46
CA ALA A 380 5.20 2.18 -6.00
C ALA A 380 3.68 2.39 -6.22
N CYS A 381 2.99 1.39 -6.77
CA CYS A 381 1.54 1.40 -6.92
C CYS A 381 0.84 1.54 -5.56
N ALA A 382 1.24 0.76 -4.56
CA ALA A 382 0.68 0.80 -3.22
C ALA A 382 0.92 2.17 -2.56
N ALA A 383 2.15 2.63 -2.53
CA ALA A 383 2.53 3.91 -1.92
C ALA A 383 1.87 5.12 -2.60
N SER A 384 1.58 5.04 -3.91
CA SER A 384 0.94 6.12 -4.66
C SER A 384 -0.46 6.50 -4.16
N CYS A 385 -1.13 5.60 -3.45
CA CYS A 385 -2.42 5.87 -2.81
C CYS A 385 -2.31 6.92 -1.70
N ALA A 386 -1.14 7.10 -1.07
CA ALA A 386 -0.96 8.03 0.03
C ALA A 386 -1.06 9.50 -0.43
N PRO A 387 -0.27 9.98 -1.41
CA PRO A 387 -0.28 11.38 -1.83
C PRO A 387 -1.35 11.72 -2.86
N SER A 388 -2.20 10.77 -3.29
CA SER A 388 -3.10 10.97 -4.42
C SER A 388 -4.04 12.17 -4.22
N PRO A 389 -4.04 13.15 -5.14
CA PRO A 389 -4.93 14.31 -5.10
C PRO A 389 -6.38 13.96 -5.47
N LEU A 390 -6.63 12.75 -5.95
CA LEU A 390 -7.93 12.25 -6.42
C LEU A 390 -8.66 11.43 -5.35
N GLY A 391 -8.52 11.80 -4.08
CA GLY A 391 -9.17 11.10 -2.97
C GLY A 391 -8.31 9.98 -2.37
N GLY A 392 -7.00 10.12 -2.40
CA GLY A 392 -6.07 9.21 -1.74
C GLY A 392 -6.21 9.19 -0.21
N ILE A 393 -5.48 8.29 0.42
CA ILE A 393 -5.53 8.07 1.87
C ILE A 393 -5.04 9.31 2.63
N GLY A 394 -4.10 10.07 2.05
CA GLY A 394 -3.57 11.31 2.62
C GLY A 394 -4.64 12.37 2.89
N GLY A 395 -5.70 12.43 2.08
CA GLY A 395 -6.83 13.32 2.31
C GLY A 395 -7.56 13.06 3.64
N ILE A 396 -7.54 11.82 4.15
CA ILE A 396 -8.07 11.49 5.48
C ILE A 396 -7.24 12.19 6.56
N GLY A 397 -5.90 12.13 6.43
CA GLY A 397 -5.00 12.81 7.36
C GLY A 397 -5.13 14.33 7.29
N GLU A 398 -5.19 14.91 6.09
CA GLU A 398 -5.39 16.35 5.91
C GLU A 398 -6.69 16.83 6.56
N GLY A 399 -7.80 16.10 6.35
CA GLY A 399 -9.09 16.42 6.96
C GLY A 399 -9.05 16.34 8.48
N ASN A 400 -8.46 15.30 9.04
CA ASN A 400 -8.34 15.14 10.50
C ASN A 400 -7.40 16.18 11.14
N LEU A 401 -6.33 16.58 10.45
CA LEU A 401 -5.39 17.61 10.90
C LEU A 401 -5.86 19.03 10.55
N ARG A 402 -6.98 19.19 9.85
CA ARG A 402 -7.51 20.48 9.35
C ARG A 402 -6.50 21.24 8.49
N LEU A 403 -5.70 20.53 7.74
CA LEU A 403 -4.76 21.13 6.79
C LEU A 403 -5.48 21.53 5.50
N LYS A 404 -4.91 22.53 4.80
CA LYS A 404 -5.39 22.87 3.46
C LYS A 404 -5.18 21.67 2.53
N SER A 405 -6.19 21.34 1.76
CA SER A 405 -6.15 20.21 0.81
C SER A 405 -4.95 20.33 -0.14
N GLY A 406 -4.21 19.23 -0.26
CA GLY A 406 -3.03 19.11 -1.12
C GLY A 406 -1.74 19.70 -0.57
N LEU A 407 -1.74 20.29 0.65
CA LEU A 407 -0.51 20.81 1.26
C LEU A 407 0.44 19.68 1.67
N ALA A 408 -0.12 18.67 2.32
CA ALA A 408 0.64 17.47 2.73
C ALA A 408 0.96 16.57 1.53
N GLY A 409 0.10 16.52 0.52
CA GLY A 409 0.25 15.63 -0.63
C GLY A 409 1.57 15.79 -1.36
N ARG A 410 2.02 17.01 -1.62
CA ARG A 410 3.31 17.26 -2.29
C ARG A 410 4.51 16.87 -1.44
N GLY A 411 4.51 17.22 -0.15
CA GLY A 411 5.56 16.84 0.78
C GLY A 411 5.63 15.32 0.96
N LEU A 412 4.47 14.67 1.03
CA LEU A 412 4.34 13.24 1.11
C LEU A 412 4.85 12.54 -0.16
N GLN A 413 4.46 13.03 -1.32
CA GLN A 413 4.93 12.52 -2.61
C GLN A 413 6.45 12.61 -2.73
N LEU A 414 7.04 13.76 -2.38
CA LEU A 414 8.48 13.93 -2.37
C LEU A 414 9.17 12.95 -1.40
N SER A 415 8.63 12.81 -0.20
CA SER A 415 9.18 11.90 0.82
C SER A 415 9.17 10.45 0.35
N ILE A 416 8.11 10.00 -0.33
CA ILE A 416 8.00 8.66 -0.90
C ILE A 416 8.99 8.49 -2.07
N LEU A 417 9.07 9.48 -2.96
CA LEU A 417 10.01 9.46 -4.08
C LEU A 417 11.47 9.32 -3.62
N LEU A 418 11.84 9.99 -2.53
CA LEU A 418 13.19 9.90 -1.96
C LEU A 418 13.45 8.57 -1.25
N SER A 419 12.45 7.98 -0.62
CA SER A 419 12.60 6.74 0.15
C SER A 419 12.50 5.47 -0.70
N LEU A 420 11.79 5.51 -1.82
CA LEU A 420 11.57 4.35 -2.68
C LEU A 420 12.86 3.71 -3.23
N PRO A 421 13.88 4.47 -3.71
CA PRO A 421 15.13 3.86 -4.17
C PRO A 421 15.85 3.07 -3.08
N ILE A 422 15.82 3.58 -1.85
CA ILE A 422 16.44 2.90 -0.70
C ILE A 422 15.67 1.62 -0.39
N SER A 423 14.35 1.68 -0.43
CA SER A 423 13.48 0.52 -0.24
C SER A 423 13.69 -0.53 -1.34
N ALA A 424 13.77 -0.10 -2.61
CA ALA A 424 14.05 -0.99 -3.73
C ALA A 424 15.45 -1.64 -3.63
N LEU A 425 16.45 -0.90 -3.16
CA LEU A 425 17.78 -1.44 -2.91
C LEU A 425 17.76 -2.53 -1.82
N ILE A 426 17.03 -2.31 -0.72
CA ILE A 426 16.87 -3.29 0.35
C ILE A 426 16.21 -4.56 -0.19
N VAL A 427 15.13 -4.43 -0.97
CA VAL A 427 14.46 -5.58 -1.60
C VAL A 427 15.41 -6.33 -2.52
N SER A 428 16.19 -5.61 -3.35
CA SER A 428 17.13 -6.24 -4.28
C SER A 428 18.22 -7.01 -3.55
N VAL A 429 18.74 -6.48 -2.44
CA VAL A 429 19.78 -7.15 -1.63
C VAL A 429 19.20 -8.38 -0.93
N LEU A 430 18.00 -8.29 -0.38
CA LEU A 430 17.35 -9.40 0.35
C LEU A 430 16.76 -10.45 -0.58
N GLY A 431 16.14 -10.03 -1.69
CA GLY A 431 15.53 -10.94 -2.66
C GLY A 431 16.53 -11.72 -3.52
N LEU A 432 17.81 -11.33 -3.48
CA LEU A 432 18.91 -12.05 -4.16
C LEU A 432 19.51 -13.15 -3.27
N SER A 433 19.13 -13.23 -2.00
CA SER A 433 19.63 -14.25 -1.10
C SER A 433 19.00 -15.59 -1.42
N THR A 434 19.79 -16.51 -1.98
CA THR A 434 19.45 -17.92 -2.15
C THR A 434 19.29 -18.59 -0.78
N GLU A 435 18.65 -19.75 -0.70
CA GLU A 435 18.30 -20.51 0.53
C GLU A 435 19.41 -20.61 1.60
N MET A 436 20.66 -20.39 1.23
CA MET A 436 21.81 -20.43 2.15
C MET A 436 21.90 -19.25 3.14
N PHE A 437 21.10 -18.19 2.98
CA PHE A 437 21.26 -16.93 3.73
C PHE A 437 20.07 -16.54 4.62
N ARG A 438 19.16 -17.44 4.98
CA ARG A 438 18.05 -17.14 5.91
C ARG A 438 18.53 -16.47 7.21
N PHE A 439 19.69 -16.86 7.72
CA PHE A 439 20.27 -16.26 8.92
C PHE A 439 20.74 -14.81 8.69
N ALA A 440 21.31 -14.52 7.51
CA ALA A 440 21.71 -13.17 7.14
C ALA A 440 20.50 -12.22 6.99
N GLU A 441 19.37 -12.71 6.53
CA GLU A 441 18.10 -11.96 6.46
C GLU A 441 17.63 -11.52 7.85
N TRP A 442 17.65 -12.43 8.83
CA TRP A 442 17.32 -12.10 10.23
C TRP A 442 18.27 -11.07 10.84
N ILE A 443 19.57 -11.17 10.57
CA ILE A 443 20.55 -10.18 11.03
C ILE A 443 20.28 -8.82 10.41
N LEU A 444 19.97 -8.79 9.10
CA LEU A 444 19.65 -7.55 8.41
C LEU A 444 18.34 -6.95 8.91
N ALA A 445 17.30 -7.76 9.09
CA ALA A 445 16.04 -7.33 9.68
C ALA A 445 16.23 -6.74 11.08
N ALA A 446 16.97 -7.44 11.95
CA ALA A 446 17.30 -6.95 13.28
C ALA A 446 18.11 -5.63 13.23
N SER A 447 19.07 -5.53 12.30
CA SER A 447 19.86 -4.31 12.11
C SER A 447 19.01 -3.13 11.67
N LEU A 448 18.11 -3.35 10.70
CA LEU A 448 17.14 -2.34 10.24
C LEU A 448 16.17 -1.93 11.35
N GLY A 449 15.73 -2.88 12.16
CA GLY A 449 14.90 -2.63 13.35
C GLY A 449 15.62 -1.74 14.37
N VAL A 450 16.86 -2.06 14.71
CA VAL A 450 17.69 -1.24 15.61
C VAL A 450 17.90 0.16 15.05
N VAL A 451 18.30 0.29 13.78
CA VAL A 451 18.52 1.58 13.13
C VAL A 451 17.24 2.41 13.12
N SER A 452 16.11 1.79 12.78
CA SER A 452 14.79 2.45 12.82
C SER A 452 14.45 2.95 14.22
N GLY A 453 14.69 2.14 15.25
CA GLY A 453 14.49 2.52 16.65
C GLY A 453 15.38 3.67 17.09
N VAL A 454 16.65 3.66 16.71
CA VAL A 454 17.60 4.74 16.99
C VAL A 454 17.16 6.03 16.29
N VAL A 455 16.79 5.97 15.02
CA VAL A 455 16.35 7.14 14.25
C VAL A 455 15.10 7.74 14.88
N VAL A 456 14.12 6.94 15.26
CA VAL A 456 12.89 7.42 15.92
C VAL A 456 13.20 8.01 17.30
N ASN A 457 14.12 7.42 18.09
CA ASN A 457 14.56 8.02 19.35
C ASN A 457 15.11 9.44 19.13
N VAL A 458 15.97 9.63 18.13
CA VAL A 458 16.55 10.95 17.81
C VAL A 458 15.49 11.94 17.33
N ILE A 459 14.53 11.51 16.50
CA ILE A 459 13.46 12.36 16.01
C ILE A 459 12.56 12.85 17.14
N VAL A 460 12.25 11.97 18.09
CA VAL A 460 11.42 12.26 19.28
C VAL A 460 12.20 13.07 20.33
N GLY A 461 13.48 13.32 20.12
CA GLY A 461 14.34 14.07 21.05
C GLY A 461 14.79 13.24 22.25
N GLN A 462 14.69 11.93 22.16
CA GLN A 462 15.21 11.01 23.16
C GLN A 462 16.67 10.63 22.86
N ARG A 463 17.37 10.15 23.88
CA ARG A 463 18.74 9.63 23.67
C ARG A 463 18.68 8.40 22.76
N PHE A 464 19.65 8.31 21.83
CA PHE A 464 19.69 7.24 20.80
C PHE A 464 19.70 5.82 21.39
N TYR A 465 20.27 5.64 22.59
CA TYR A 465 20.36 4.34 23.27
C TYR A 465 19.11 3.99 24.11
N ARG A 466 18.03 4.77 24.08
CA ARG A 466 16.82 4.43 24.87
C ARG A 466 16.25 3.09 24.43
N PRO A 467 16.04 2.15 25.37
CA PRO A 467 15.72 0.76 25.04
C PRO A 467 14.37 0.62 24.34
N GLY A 468 13.38 1.45 24.66
CA GLY A 468 12.02 1.33 24.14
C GLY A 468 11.94 1.44 22.61
N GLY A 469 12.61 2.41 21.99
CA GLY A 469 12.66 2.56 20.54
C GLY A 469 13.38 1.40 19.85
N ILE A 470 14.52 1.01 20.38
CA ILE A 470 15.33 -0.10 19.84
C ILE A 470 14.57 -1.43 19.98
N PHE A 471 13.99 -1.69 21.15
CA PHE A 471 13.21 -2.90 21.39
C PHE A 471 12.00 -2.98 20.43
N SER A 472 11.25 -1.90 20.29
CA SER A 472 10.11 -1.87 19.35
C SER A 472 10.57 -2.04 17.91
N GLY A 473 11.71 -1.49 17.51
CA GLY A 473 12.29 -1.71 16.19
C GLY A 473 12.60 -3.19 15.94
N LEU A 474 13.20 -3.87 16.91
CA LEU A 474 13.47 -5.31 16.84
C LEU A 474 12.17 -6.12 16.78
N VAL A 475 11.17 -5.79 17.60
CA VAL A 475 9.87 -6.47 17.61
C VAL A 475 9.15 -6.28 16.27
N VAL A 476 9.11 -5.06 15.73
CA VAL A 476 8.50 -4.79 14.42
C VAL A 476 9.20 -5.58 13.32
N ALA A 477 10.53 -5.56 13.27
CA ALA A 477 11.29 -6.31 12.28
C ALA A 477 11.07 -7.82 12.41
N ALA A 478 11.04 -8.36 13.62
CA ALA A 478 10.76 -9.78 13.85
C ALA A 478 9.35 -10.18 13.41
N LEU A 479 8.34 -9.36 13.74
CA LEU A 479 6.96 -9.61 13.31
C LEU A 479 6.81 -9.58 11.79
N MET A 480 7.52 -8.67 11.11
CA MET A 480 7.53 -8.60 9.64
C MET A 480 8.25 -9.77 8.97
N MET A 481 9.07 -10.53 9.70
CA MET A 481 9.73 -11.72 9.19
C MET A 481 8.95 -13.02 9.45
N VAL A 482 7.98 -12.97 10.37
CA VAL A 482 7.18 -14.15 10.77
C VAL A 482 5.78 -14.13 10.15
N LEU A 483 5.19 -12.95 10.00
CA LEU A 483 3.83 -12.75 9.46
C LEU A 483 3.86 -12.36 7.99
#